data_9d72fa6025af7ae8242d8dc70b48defa
#
_entry.id   9d72fa6025af7ae8242d8dc70b48defa
#
_cell.length_a   1.000
_cell.length_b   1.000
_cell.length_c   1.000
_cell.angle_alpha   90.00
_cell.angle_beta   90.00
_cell.angle_gamma   90.00
#
_symmetry.space_group_name_H-M   'P 1'
#
loop_
_entity.id
_entity.type
_entity.pdbx_description
1 polymer ?
#
loop_
_entity_poly.entity_id
_entity_poly.type
_entity_poly.pdbx_seq_one_letter_code
_entity_poly.pdbx_strand_id
1 'polypeptide(L)'
;ILGCKTSQVFAGGNSSLQLMYDTVSKAYTHGLLHSEKPWCKEESVKWLCPAPGYDRHFKVTESFGFELITIPMTENGPDMDIVENLIKDPSVKGMWNVPKYSNPDGIIYSDKVIRRMAALKPAAPDFLLMWDNAYCIHEFDGEFVPFKDILSECEKYGNADMVFEFASTSKVTLPGAGIACFACSEANMDYMTKLIGIQAISFDKMN
;
A
#
# COMPACT_ATOMS: atom_id res chain seq x y z
N ILE A 1 -4.33 11.40 -11.61
CA ILE A 1 -4.95 10.07 -11.43
C ILE A 1 -4.92 9.68 -9.96
N LEU A 2 -3.75 9.74 -9.31
CA LEU A 2 -3.60 9.38 -7.88
C LEU A 2 -3.90 10.53 -6.92
N GLY A 3 -4.11 11.76 -7.41
CA GLY A 3 -4.33 12.94 -6.55
C GLY A 3 -3.05 13.51 -5.91
N CYS A 4 -1.91 12.85 -6.10
CA CYS A 4 -0.64 13.18 -5.45
C CYS A 4 0.14 14.29 -6.16
N LYS A 5 1.02 14.98 -5.43
CA LYS A 5 2.01 15.89 -6.01
C LYS A 5 3.08 15.12 -6.78
N THR A 6 3.71 15.77 -7.77
CA THR A 6 4.82 15.14 -8.53
C THR A 6 5.99 14.73 -7.62
N SER A 7 6.27 15.49 -6.57
CA SER A 7 7.30 15.18 -5.56
C SER A 7 7.00 13.94 -4.71
N GLN A 8 5.76 13.47 -4.72
CA GLN A 8 5.30 12.31 -3.96
C GLN A 8 5.23 11.03 -4.80
N VAL A 9 5.57 11.07 -6.10
CA VAL A 9 5.38 9.93 -7.01
C VAL A 9 6.71 9.46 -7.58
N PHE A 10 6.93 8.15 -7.51
CA PHE A 10 8.05 7.46 -8.13
C PHE A 10 7.54 6.51 -9.21
N ALA A 11 8.05 6.66 -10.44
CA ALA A 11 7.76 5.76 -11.55
C ALA A 11 8.91 4.76 -11.72
N GLY A 12 8.60 3.46 -11.70
CA GLY A 12 9.61 2.41 -11.75
C GLY A 12 9.11 1.10 -12.36
N GLY A 13 9.64 0.75 -13.54
CA GLY A 13 9.26 -0.47 -14.23
C GLY A 13 7.81 -0.52 -14.69
N ASN A 14 7.27 -1.71 -14.90
CA ASN A 14 5.93 -1.94 -15.43
C ASN A 14 4.99 -2.70 -14.49
N SER A 15 5.44 -3.09 -13.31
CA SER A 15 4.68 -3.93 -12.38
C SER A 15 4.56 -3.27 -11.00
N SER A 16 3.32 -2.89 -10.62
CA SER A 16 3.03 -2.42 -9.26
C SER A 16 3.32 -3.50 -8.21
N LEU A 17 3.08 -4.78 -8.51
CA LEU A 17 3.39 -5.87 -7.59
C LEU A 17 4.90 -5.97 -7.30
N GLN A 18 5.76 -5.71 -8.29
CA GLN A 18 7.21 -5.65 -8.05
C GLN A 18 7.57 -4.49 -7.13
N LEU A 19 6.99 -3.30 -7.33
CA LEU A 19 7.22 -2.15 -6.46
C LEU A 19 6.73 -2.42 -5.02
N MET A 20 5.60 -3.13 -4.86
CA MET A 20 5.12 -3.58 -3.57
C MET A 20 6.09 -4.56 -2.90
N TYR A 21 6.56 -5.56 -3.64
CA TYR A 21 7.58 -6.50 -3.17
C TYR A 21 8.86 -5.76 -2.77
N ASP A 22 9.34 -4.83 -3.58
CA ASP A 22 10.52 -4.02 -3.30
C ASP A 22 10.36 -3.17 -2.04
N THR A 23 9.15 -2.62 -1.80
CA THR A 23 8.83 -1.85 -0.59
C THR A 23 8.92 -2.74 0.65
N VAL A 24 8.27 -3.91 0.63
CA VAL A 24 8.34 -4.88 1.74
C VAL A 24 9.76 -5.39 1.94
N SER A 25 10.50 -5.67 0.86
CA SER A 25 11.90 -6.10 0.91
C SER A 25 12.79 -5.05 1.58
N LYS A 26 12.59 -3.76 1.27
CA LYS A 26 13.35 -2.66 1.90
C LYS A 26 13.01 -2.53 3.38
N ALA A 27 11.73 -2.61 3.75
CA ALA A 27 11.32 -2.65 5.14
C ALA A 27 11.97 -3.82 5.89
N TYR A 28 12.01 -5.00 5.26
CA TYR A 28 12.61 -6.20 5.84
C TYR A 28 14.13 -6.08 6.03
N THR A 29 14.84 -5.56 5.02
CA THR A 29 16.32 -5.55 5.01
C THR A 29 16.93 -4.29 5.61
N HIS A 30 16.31 -3.13 5.46
CA HIS A 30 16.83 -1.82 5.86
C HIS A 30 15.97 -1.10 6.92
N GLY A 31 14.68 -1.46 7.03
CA GLY A 31 13.66 -0.69 7.76
C GLY A 31 13.05 0.41 6.89
N LEU A 32 11.99 1.01 7.39
CA LEU A 32 11.33 2.19 6.84
C LEU A 32 11.78 3.45 7.57
N LEU A 33 11.28 4.61 7.15
CA LEU A 33 11.67 5.93 7.68
C LEU A 33 11.64 6.00 9.21
N HIS A 34 10.64 5.37 9.85
CA HIS A 34 10.44 5.38 11.30
C HIS A 34 10.77 4.04 11.98
N SER A 35 11.42 3.11 11.27
CA SER A 35 11.84 1.83 11.88
C SER A 35 13.00 2.05 12.83
N GLU A 36 12.91 1.52 14.04
CA GLU A 36 14.04 1.47 14.98
C GLU A 36 15.11 0.47 14.51
N LYS A 37 14.71 -0.58 13.82
CA LYS A 37 15.55 -1.62 13.23
C LYS A 37 14.88 -2.25 12.01
N PRO A 38 15.63 -2.87 11.09
CA PRO A 38 15.06 -3.64 9.99
C PRO A 38 14.12 -4.75 10.49
N TRP A 39 13.03 -5.01 9.76
CA TRP A 39 12.04 -6.01 10.18
C TRP A 39 12.58 -7.43 10.27
N CYS A 40 13.66 -7.76 9.53
CA CYS A 40 14.35 -9.05 9.69
C CYS A 40 14.98 -9.26 11.08
N LYS A 41 15.09 -8.20 11.89
CA LYS A 41 15.60 -8.25 13.28
C LYS A 41 14.47 -8.18 14.32
N GLU A 42 13.20 -8.11 13.90
CA GLU A 42 12.07 -8.24 14.80
C GLU A 42 11.87 -9.71 15.20
N GLU A 43 11.34 -9.94 16.41
CA GLU A 43 11.00 -11.28 16.86
C GLU A 43 9.86 -11.88 16.05
N SER A 44 8.88 -11.06 15.69
CA SER A 44 7.79 -11.42 14.80
C SER A 44 7.29 -10.20 14.03
N VAL A 45 6.84 -10.42 12.82
CA VAL A 45 6.15 -9.43 12.00
C VAL A 45 4.78 -9.99 11.64
N LYS A 46 3.73 -9.26 11.99
CA LYS A 46 2.34 -9.60 11.66
C LYS A 46 1.83 -8.65 10.60
N TRP A 47 0.98 -9.19 9.72
CA TRP A 47 0.43 -8.45 8.60
C TRP A 47 -1.06 -8.66 8.45
N LEU A 48 -1.83 -7.57 8.32
CA LEU A 48 -3.28 -7.63 8.18
C LEU A 48 -3.66 -7.85 6.72
N CYS A 49 -4.47 -8.88 6.50
CA CYS A 49 -4.89 -9.36 5.19
C CYS A 49 -6.42 -9.35 5.08
N PRO A 50 -7.05 -8.28 4.56
CA PRO A 50 -8.47 -8.29 4.24
C PRO A 50 -8.82 -9.43 3.28
N ALA A 51 -9.77 -10.27 3.67
CA ALA A 51 -10.16 -11.44 2.90
C ALA A 51 -11.70 -11.58 2.81
N PRO A 52 -12.22 -12.00 1.64
CA PRO A 52 -11.49 -12.36 0.42
C PRO A 52 -10.64 -11.22 -0.14
N GLY A 53 -9.46 -11.54 -0.69
CA GLY A 53 -8.49 -10.55 -1.16
C GLY A 53 -7.57 -11.10 -2.24
N TYR A 54 -6.69 -10.24 -2.76
CA TYR A 54 -5.76 -10.64 -3.83
C TYR A 54 -4.62 -11.51 -3.27
N ASP A 55 -4.63 -12.78 -3.64
CA ASP A 55 -3.72 -13.81 -3.11
C ASP A 55 -2.22 -13.50 -3.32
N ARG A 56 -1.88 -12.77 -4.39
CA ARG A 56 -0.50 -12.36 -4.68
C ARG A 56 0.07 -11.44 -3.62
N HIS A 57 -0.74 -10.55 -3.06
CA HIS A 57 -0.33 -9.71 -1.93
C HIS A 57 0.06 -10.57 -0.72
N PHE A 58 -0.79 -11.54 -0.39
CA PHE A 58 -0.54 -12.44 0.74
C PHE A 58 0.73 -13.25 0.55
N LYS A 59 0.96 -13.74 -0.68
CA LYS A 59 2.19 -14.46 -1.05
C LYS A 59 3.45 -13.62 -0.90
N VAL A 60 3.40 -12.31 -1.16
CA VAL A 60 4.53 -11.41 -0.93
C VAL A 60 4.92 -11.44 0.54
N THR A 61 4.00 -11.13 1.45
CA THR A 61 4.30 -11.07 2.90
C THR A 61 4.58 -12.44 3.50
N GLU A 62 3.90 -13.49 3.05
CA GLU A 62 4.19 -14.89 3.43
C GLU A 62 5.63 -15.29 3.08
N SER A 63 6.14 -14.84 1.91
CA SER A 63 7.52 -15.18 1.48
C SER A 63 8.62 -14.58 2.36
N PHE A 64 8.32 -13.54 3.12
CA PHE A 64 9.21 -12.97 4.13
C PHE A 64 9.05 -13.59 5.52
N GLY A 65 8.17 -14.60 5.67
CA GLY A 65 7.90 -15.27 6.93
C GLY A 65 6.99 -14.48 7.87
N PHE A 66 6.20 -13.53 7.37
CA PHE A 66 5.27 -12.78 8.20
C PHE A 66 4.06 -13.63 8.62
N GLU A 67 3.58 -13.43 9.84
CA GLU A 67 2.32 -13.98 10.31
C GLU A 67 1.15 -13.20 9.68
N LEU A 68 0.32 -13.89 8.89
CA LEU A 68 -0.81 -13.28 8.21
C LEU A 68 -2.06 -13.35 9.07
N ILE A 69 -2.67 -12.20 9.37
CA ILE A 69 -3.91 -12.10 10.13
C ILE A 69 -5.04 -11.74 9.18
N THR A 70 -5.99 -12.63 9.02
CA THR A 70 -7.18 -12.40 8.19
C THR A 70 -8.11 -11.36 8.81
N ILE A 71 -8.50 -10.36 8.04
CA ILE A 71 -9.51 -9.36 8.40
C ILE A 71 -10.76 -9.60 7.55
N PRO A 72 -11.93 -9.80 8.14
CA PRO A 72 -13.16 -9.92 7.37
C PRO A 72 -13.44 -8.68 6.52
N MET A 73 -13.87 -8.90 5.28
CA MET A 73 -14.41 -7.84 4.43
C MET A 73 -15.90 -7.64 4.71
N THR A 74 -16.32 -6.38 4.70
CA THR A 74 -17.73 -5.94 4.72
C THR A 74 -18.09 -5.33 3.36
N GLU A 75 -19.35 -5.01 3.13
CA GLU A 75 -19.80 -4.31 1.92
C GLU A 75 -19.14 -2.92 1.71
N ASN A 76 -18.54 -2.36 2.76
CA ASN A 76 -17.92 -1.03 2.79
C ASN A 76 -16.38 -1.05 2.82
N GLY A 77 -15.77 -2.22 2.80
CA GLY A 77 -14.33 -2.44 2.99
C GLY A 77 -14.03 -3.35 4.17
N PRO A 78 -12.78 -3.41 4.67
CA PRO A 78 -12.42 -4.25 5.80
C PRO A 78 -13.12 -3.84 7.09
N ASP A 79 -13.31 -4.81 8.00
CA ASP A 79 -13.82 -4.55 9.34
C ASP A 79 -12.82 -3.71 10.15
N MET A 80 -13.12 -2.40 10.22
CA MET A 80 -12.24 -1.44 10.87
C MET A 80 -12.20 -1.57 12.40
N ASP A 81 -13.21 -2.17 13.04
CA ASP A 81 -13.20 -2.38 14.49
C ASP A 81 -12.14 -3.42 14.86
N ILE A 82 -12.02 -4.45 14.03
CA ILE A 82 -10.96 -5.47 14.16
C ILE A 82 -9.59 -4.85 13.86
N VAL A 83 -9.46 -4.09 12.76
CA VAL A 83 -8.21 -3.42 12.39
C VAL A 83 -7.70 -2.52 13.51
N GLU A 84 -8.54 -1.60 14.01
CA GLU A 84 -8.20 -0.64 15.06
C GLU A 84 -7.81 -1.31 16.39
N ASN A 85 -8.30 -2.52 16.64
CA ASN A 85 -7.89 -3.29 17.80
C ASN A 85 -6.53 -3.97 17.61
N LEU A 86 -6.31 -4.58 16.44
CA LEU A 86 -5.09 -5.35 16.15
C LEU A 86 -3.84 -4.47 16.01
N ILE A 87 -3.95 -3.26 15.48
CA ILE A 87 -2.82 -2.34 15.33
C ILE A 87 -2.26 -1.79 16.67
N LYS A 88 -2.89 -2.11 17.79
CA LYS A 88 -2.35 -1.85 19.13
C LYS A 88 -1.20 -2.78 19.49
N ASP A 89 -1.04 -3.87 18.78
CA ASP A 89 0.11 -4.77 18.86
C ASP A 89 1.26 -4.20 18.01
N PRO A 90 2.43 -3.84 18.58
CA PRO A 90 3.55 -3.28 17.84
C PRO A 90 4.19 -4.25 16.85
N SER A 91 3.90 -5.54 16.93
CA SER A 91 4.33 -6.53 15.94
C SER A 91 3.50 -6.49 14.65
N VAL A 92 2.34 -5.82 14.64
CA VAL A 92 1.54 -5.59 13.45
C VAL A 92 2.15 -4.44 12.65
N LYS A 93 2.84 -4.78 11.57
CA LYS A 93 3.65 -3.83 10.80
C LYS A 93 2.98 -3.31 9.52
N GLY A 94 1.82 -3.85 9.15
CA GLY A 94 1.14 -3.31 7.99
C GLY A 94 -0.13 -4.05 7.58
N MET A 95 -0.71 -3.55 6.51
CA MET A 95 -1.98 -4.01 5.97
C MET A 95 -2.02 -3.88 4.44
N TRP A 96 -2.56 -4.91 3.76
CA TRP A 96 -2.89 -4.85 2.34
C TRP A 96 -4.26 -4.23 2.11
N ASN A 97 -4.39 -3.42 1.04
CA ASN A 97 -5.66 -2.84 0.63
C ASN A 97 -5.78 -2.78 -0.89
N VAL A 98 -6.95 -3.16 -1.41
CA VAL A 98 -7.38 -2.93 -2.79
C VAL A 98 -8.71 -2.16 -2.71
N PRO A 99 -8.64 -0.82 -2.68
CA PRO A 99 -9.75 0.00 -2.19
C PRO A 99 -10.88 0.21 -3.19
N LYS A 100 -10.61 0.10 -4.48
CA LYS A 100 -11.61 0.27 -5.53
C LYS A 100 -11.70 -1.00 -6.34
N TYR A 101 -12.91 -1.55 -6.47
CA TYR A 101 -13.18 -2.82 -7.14
C TYR A 101 -12.28 -3.95 -6.63
N SER A 102 -12.31 -4.21 -5.32
CA SER A 102 -11.47 -5.20 -4.66
C SER A 102 -11.57 -6.58 -5.34
N ASN A 103 -10.44 -7.25 -5.48
CA ASN A 103 -10.39 -8.58 -6.05
C ASN A 103 -10.46 -9.63 -4.91
N PRO A 104 -11.46 -10.57 -4.89
CA PRO A 104 -12.40 -10.89 -5.97
C PRO A 104 -13.76 -10.18 -5.90
N ASP A 105 -14.13 -9.54 -4.80
CA ASP A 105 -15.53 -9.21 -4.47
C ASP A 105 -16.03 -7.91 -5.14
N GLY A 106 -15.18 -7.11 -5.75
CA GLY A 106 -15.56 -5.87 -6.42
C GLY A 106 -15.97 -4.73 -5.48
N ILE A 107 -15.68 -4.85 -4.17
CA ILE A 107 -16.04 -3.85 -3.16
C ILE A 107 -15.28 -2.55 -3.40
N ILE A 108 -15.98 -1.42 -3.23
CA ILE A 108 -15.38 -0.08 -3.17
C ILE A 108 -15.42 0.38 -1.71
N TYR A 109 -14.26 0.76 -1.15
CA TYR A 109 -14.19 1.24 0.22
C TYR A 109 -14.98 2.53 0.38
N SER A 110 -15.85 2.57 1.38
CA SER A 110 -16.62 3.78 1.67
C SER A 110 -15.72 4.89 2.22
N ASP A 111 -16.16 6.13 2.02
CA ASP A 111 -15.55 7.33 2.59
C ASP A 111 -15.31 7.22 4.10
N LYS A 112 -16.22 6.54 4.81
CA LYS A 112 -16.10 6.30 6.26
C LYS A 112 -14.93 5.39 6.58
N VAL A 113 -14.76 4.30 5.83
CA VAL A 113 -13.64 3.35 6.00
C VAL A 113 -12.33 4.04 5.68
N ILE A 114 -12.24 4.79 4.57
CA ILE A 114 -11.01 5.52 4.19
C ILE A 114 -10.61 6.52 5.27
N ARG A 115 -11.56 7.29 5.84
CA ARG A 115 -11.27 8.22 6.93
C ARG A 115 -10.82 7.52 8.21
N ARG A 116 -11.42 6.36 8.54
CA ARG A 116 -10.98 5.56 9.69
C ARG A 116 -9.55 5.04 9.48
N MET A 117 -9.24 4.57 8.28
CA MET A 117 -7.85 4.17 7.93
C MET A 117 -6.88 5.33 8.04
N ALA A 118 -7.24 6.50 7.52
CA ALA A 118 -6.40 7.69 7.60
C ALA A 118 -6.15 8.14 9.04
N ALA A 119 -7.11 7.91 9.94
CA ALA A 119 -7.03 8.29 11.35
C ALA A 119 -6.41 7.21 12.26
N LEU A 120 -5.94 6.08 11.72
CA LEU A 120 -5.33 5.00 12.49
C LEU A 120 -4.17 5.50 13.37
N LYS A 121 -4.00 4.88 14.53
CA LYS A 121 -2.89 5.14 15.46
C LYS A 121 -2.21 3.82 15.80
N PRO A 122 -1.40 3.28 14.88
CA PRO A 122 -0.69 2.04 15.13
C PRO A 122 0.31 2.19 16.28
N ALA A 123 0.49 1.11 17.06
CA ALA A 123 1.55 1.05 18.07
C ALA A 123 2.94 0.93 17.41
N ALA A 124 3.03 0.34 16.22
CA ALA A 124 4.25 0.32 15.43
C ALA A 124 4.46 1.68 14.74
N PRO A 125 5.59 2.39 15.00
CA PRO A 125 5.84 3.69 14.38
C PRO A 125 6.09 3.59 12.87
N ASP A 126 6.45 2.41 12.41
CA ASP A 126 6.75 2.05 11.02
C ASP A 126 5.65 1.20 10.36
N PHE A 127 4.40 1.35 10.84
CA PHE A 127 3.25 0.67 10.24
C PHE A 127 3.05 1.10 8.79
N LEU A 128 2.84 0.13 7.91
CA LEU A 128 2.75 0.33 6.47
C LEU A 128 1.35 0.03 5.94
N LEU A 129 0.68 1.05 5.45
CA LEU A 129 -0.59 0.91 4.73
C LEU A 129 -0.31 0.78 3.23
N MET A 130 -0.32 -0.46 2.74
CA MET A 130 -0.13 -0.75 1.32
C MET A 130 -1.47 -0.57 0.60
N TRP A 131 -1.51 0.37 -0.35
CA TRP A 131 -2.72 0.80 -1.04
C TRP A 131 -2.62 0.53 -2.54
N ASP A 132 -3.05 -0.67 -2.95
CA ASP A 132 -3.04 -1.06 -4.37
C ASP A 132 -4.24 -0.47 -5.12
N ASN A 133 -4.03 0.67 -5.75
CA ASN A 133 -5.04 1.39 -6.51
C ASN A 133 -5.07 0.95 -7.99
N ALA A 134 -5.09 -0.37 -8.21
CA ALA A 134 -5.04 -0.99 -9.54
C ALA A 134 -6.18 -0.55 -10.47
N TYR A 135 -7.32 -0.15 -9.90
CA TYR A 135 -8.54 0.19 -10.65
C TYR A 135 -8.94 1.66 -10.49
N CYS A 136 -8.00 2.54 -10.17
CA CYS A 136 -8.26 3.95 -9.84
C CYS A 136 -9.04 4.73 -10.91
N ILE A 137 -8.89 4.36 -12.20
CA ILE A 137 -9.56 5.02 -13.33
C ILE A 137 -10.63 4.14 -14.01
N HIS A 138 -10.88 2.95 -13.48
CA HIS A 138 -11.86 2.04 -14.05
C HIS A 138 -13.26 2.37 -13.57
N GLU A 139 -14.22 2.29 -14.50
CA GLU A 139 -15.65 2.38 -14.22
C GLU A 139 -16.36 1.28 -15.01
N PHE A 140 -17.11 0.45 -14.30
CA PHE A 140 -17.80 -0.69 -14.91
C PHE A 140 -19.27 -0.43 -15.20
N ASP A 141 -19.86 0.58 -14.54
CA ASP A 141 -21.29 0.94 -14.65
C ASP A 141 -21.54 2.31 -15.29
N GLY A 142 -20.56 2.85 -16.02
CA GLY A 142 -20.72 4.00 -16.91
C GLY A 142 -20.49 5.38 -16.31
N GLU A 143 -20.67 5.60 -15.01
CA GLU A 143 -20.41 6.89 -14.36
C GLU A 143 -19.17 6.82 -13.46
N PHE A 144 -18.37 7.90 -13.47
CA PHE A 144 -17.20 8.00 -12.60
C PHE A 144 -17.62 8.03 -11.12
N VAL A 145 -17.15 7.06 -10.35
CA VAL A 145 -17.31 7.02 -8.90
C VAL A 145 -16.18 7.80 -8.25
N PRO A 146 -16.45 8.97 -7.65
CA PRO A 146 -15.46 9.73 -6.91
C PRO A 146 -14.85 8.87 -5.79
N PHE A 147 -13.53 8.88 -5.70
CA PHE A 147 -12.81 8.09 -4.72
C PHE A 147 -11.79 8.96 -3.98
N LYS A 148 -11.77 8.86 -2.65
CA LYS A 148 -10.85 9.67 -1.84
C LYS A 148 -9.42 9.19 -1.98
N ASP A 149 -8.53 10.15 -2.21
CA ASP A 149 -7.10 9.91 -2.12
C ASP A 149 -6.70 9.67 -0.66
N ILE A 150 -6.12 8.50 -0.39
CA ILE A 150 -5.75 8.07 0.97
C ILE A 150 -4.59 8.92 1.51
N LEU A 151 -3.62 9.30 0.69
CA LEU A 151 -2.48 10.08 1.11
C LEU A 151 -2.90 11.46 1.60
N SER A 152 -3.77 12.16 0.84
CA SER A 152 -4.35 13.44 1.25
C SER A 152 -5.24 13.32 2.50
N GLU A 153 -5.97 12.21 2.65
CA GLU A 153 -6.74 11.98 3.88
C GLU A 153 -5.80 11.76 5.08
N CYS A 154 -4.72 10.99 4.93
CA CYS A 154 -3.74 10.77 5.99
C CYS A 154 -2.97 12.04 6.39
N GLU A 155 -2.68 12.95 5.43
CA GLU A 155 -2.07 14.25 5.72
C GLU A 155 -2.89 15.05 6.76
N LYS A 156 -4.22 14.96 6.73
CA LYS A 156 -5.12 15.65 7.68
C LYS A 156 -4.95 15.19 9.13
N TYR A 157 -4.46 13.96 9.32
CA TYR A 157 -4.25 13.35 10.63
C TYR A 157 -2.78 13.26 11.04
N GLY A 158 -1.86 13.76 10.18
CA GLY A 158 -0.41 13.64 10.41
C GLY A 158 0.14 12.23 10.18
N ASN A 159 -0.57 11.40 9.41
CA ASN A 159 -0.28 9.98 9.19
C ASN A 159 0.23 9.67 7.77
N ALA A 160 0.65 10.68 7.01
CA ALA A 160 1.05 10.49 5.62
C ALA A 160 2.20 9.48 5.44
N ASP A 161 3.08 9.38 6.44
CA ASP A 161 4.25 8.50 6.38
C ASP A 161 3.90 7.00 6.47
N MET A 162 2.69 6.63 6.89
CA MET A 162 2.29 5.22 6.91
C MET A 162 1.80 4.71 5.56
N VAL A 163 1.60 5.58 4.54
CA VAL A 163 0.96 5.21 3.27
C VAL A 163 1.96 5.03 2.15
N PHE A 164 1.83 3.90 1.45
CA PHE A 164 2.37 3.69 0.11
C PHE A 164 1.24 3.28 -0.82
N GLU A 165 0.92 4.15 -1.76
CA GLU A 165 -0.09 3.94 -2.79
C GLU A 165 0.56 3.45 -4.08
N PHE A 166 0.00 2.42 -4.71
CA PHE A 166 0.53 1.80 -5.93
C PHE A 166 -0.47 1.86 -7.05
N ALA A 167 0.04 2.08 -8.26
CA ALA A 167 -0.75 2.01 -9.48
C ALA A 167 0.10 1.53 -10.66
N SER A 168 -0.58 1.03 -11.69
CA SER A 168 0.05 0.71 -12.97
C SER A 168 -0.93 0.89 -14.12
N THR A 169 -0.38 1.04 -15.32
CA THR A 169 -1.18 1.08 -16.55
C THR A 169 -1.49 -0.30 -17.11
N SER A 170 -1.08 -1.38 -16.43
CA SER A 170 -1.20 -2.77 -16.90
C SER A 170 -2.64 -3.20 -17.21
N LYS A 171 -3.63 -2.61 -16.56
CA LYS A 171 -5.06 -2.90 -16.77
C LYS A 171 -5.75 -1.89 -17.70
N VAL A 172 -5.02 -0.88 -18.18
CA VAL A 172 -5.52 0.22 -19.00
C VAL A 172 -4.92 0.17 -20.42
N THR A 173 -3.67 -0.28 -20.51
CA THR A 173 -2.92 -0.39 -21.75
C THR A 173 -2.51 -1.85 -22.00
N LEU A 174 -1.46 -2.07 -22.78
CA LEU A 174 -0.93 -3.41 -23.04
C LEU A 174 -0.23 -3.95 -21.79
N PRO A 175 -0.65 -5.10 -21.25
CA PRO A 175 0.03 -5.73 -20.13
C PRO A 175 1.51 -6.00 -20.46
N GLY A 176 2.38 -5.64 -19.52
CA GLY A 176 3.83 -5.82 -19.69
C GLY A 176 4.56 -4.70 -20.45
N ALA A 177 3.83 -3.83 -21.14
CA ALA A 177 4.38 -2.67 -21.86
C ALA A 177 3.95 -1.32 -21.25
N GLY A 178 3.45 -1.36 -20.01
CA GLY A 178 2.98 -0.18 -19.29
C GLY A 178 4.02 0.37 -18.31
N ILE A 179 3.56 1.29 -17.48
CA ILE A 179 4.35 1.89 -16.40
C ILE A 179 3.67 1.61 -15.06
N ALA A 180 4.47 1.39 -14.04
CA ALA A 180 4.02 1.32 -12.66
C ALA A 180 4.62 2.46 -11.84
N CYS A 181 3.92 2.87 -10.80
CA CYS A 181 4.39 3.86 -9.87
C CYS A 181 3.94 3.54 -8.44
N PHE A 182 4.63 4.13 -7.48
CA PHE A 182 4.11 4.30 -6.14
C PHE A 182 4.11 5.76 -5.74
N ALA A 183 3.22 6.11 -4.82
CA ALA A 183 3.18 7.42 -4.19
C ALA A 183 3.24 7.27 -2.67
N CYS A 184 3.92 8.20 -2.00
CA CYS A 184 4.04 8.27 -0.55
C CYS A 184 4.31 9.72 -0.12
N SER A 185 4.45 9.97 1.20
CA SER A 185 4.88 11.28 1.69
C SER A 185 6.23 11.71 1.11
N GLU A 186 6.50 13.00 1.06
CA GLU A 186 7.79 13.52 0.58
C GLU A 186 8.96 12.98 1.44
N ALA A 187 8.77 12.83 2.75
CA ALA A 187 9.78 12.27 3.64
C ALA A 187 10.10 10.80 3.31
N ASN A 188 9.06 9.98 3.08
CA ASN A 188 9.25 8.62 2.60
C ASN A 188 9.86 8.59 1.20
N MET A 189 9.49 9.50 0.31
CA MET A 189 10.06 9.58 -1.03
C MET A 189 11.56 9.83 -0.99
N ASP A 190 12.00 10.78 -0.17
CA ASP A 190 13.43 11.06 0.03
C ASP A 190 14.19 9.85 0.60
N TYR A 191 13.57 9.15 1.56
CA TYR A 191 14.14 7.95 2.15
C TYR A 191 14.23 6.80 1.14
N MET A 192 13.12 6.49 0.48
CA MET A 192 13.03 5.39 -0.48
C MET A 192 13.89 5.60 -1.71
N THR A 193 14.02 6.84 -2.20
CA THR A 193 14.87 7.16 -3.36
C THR A 193 16.35 6.83 -3.08
N LYS A 194 16.82 7.03 -1.85
CA LYS A 194 18.18 6.65 -1.44
C LYS A 194 18.37 5.13 -1.52
N LEU A 195 17.41 4.35 -1.01
CA LEU A 195 17.47 2.88 -1.07
C LEU A 195 17.33 2.35 -2.50
N ILE A 196 16.46 2.96 -3.29
CA ILE A 196 16.28 2.62 -4.70
C ILE A 196 17.57 2.92 -5.50
N GLY A 197 18.26 4.00 -5.21
CA GLY A 197 19.55 4.35 -5.82
C GLY A 197 20.67 3.34 -5.57
N ILE A 198 20.56 2.56 -4.48
CA ILE A 198 21.45 1.41 -4.25
C ILE A 198 21.07 0.21 -5.12
N GLN A 199 19.75 0.01 -5.32
CA GLN A 199 19.22 -1.13 -6.08
C GLN A 199 19.40 -0.98 -7.59
N ALA A 200 19.22 0.24 -8.13
CA ALA A 200 19.29 0.50 -9.57
C ALA A 200 19.75 1.93 -9.85
N ILE A 201 20.59 2.09 -10.87
CA ILE A 201 21.03 3.43 -11.33
C ILE A 201 19.86 4.16 -12.03
N SER A 202 19.07 3.43 -12.80
CA SER A 202 17.86 3.92 -13.44
C SER A 202 16.94 2.77 -13.83
N PHE A 203 15.65 3.08 -13.93
CA PHE A 203 14.68 2.17 -14.53
C PHE A 203 14.57 2.38 -16.04
N ASP A 204 13.97 1.42 -16.73
CA ASP A 204 13.68 1.54 -18.16
C ASP A 204 12.83 2.78 -18.41
N LYS A 205 13.27 3.61 -19.38
CA LYS A 205 12.62 4.86 -19.76
C LYS A 205 11.97 4.78 -21.15
N MET A 206 12.01 3.61 -21.77
CA MET A 206 11.49 3.38 -23.12
C MET A 206 10.06 2.83 -23.12
N ASN A 207 9.53 2.45 -21.98
CA ASN A 207 8.16 1.98 -21.80
C ASN A 207 7.19 3.15 -21.64
#